data_5df65d2633756fd3b5a2426ede42a290
#
_entry.id   5df65d2633756fd3b5a2426ede42a290
#
_cell.length_a   1.000
_cell.length_b   1.000
_cell.length_c   1.000
_cell.angle_alpha   90.00
_cell.angle_beta   90.00
_cell.angle_gamma   90.00
#
_symmetry.space_group_name_H-M   'P 1'
#
loop_
_entity.id
_entity.type
_entity.pdbx_description
1 polymer ?
#
loop_
_entity_poly.entity_id
_entity_poly.type
_entity_poly.pdbx_seq_one_letter_code
_entity_poly.pdbx_strand_id
1 'polypeptide(L)'
;SRLVGSEMCIRDSNDTTLPVTFTTDNTGGVTTYAWTNDTPGIGLAASGDGDIDAFVAVNTGTSPVTATITVVPTFTNQDVSCIGPSETFTITVNPTGQVDDPQDQVLCNNDDAIVEFTTDNTGGTTVYGWSSDLDIGFGTAGQGNINSTAVNTGTSPITATITVTPSFEGCIGPSETFTITVNPTGQV
;
A
#
# COMPACT_ATOMS: atom_id res chain seq x y z
N SER A 1 -19.98 4.96 26.98
CA SER A 1 -18.90 4.35 26.18
C SER A 1 -18.70 5.20 24.95
N ARG A 2 -17.53 5.77 24.79
CA ARG A 2 -17.20 6.54 23.59
C ARG A 2 -16.07 5.80 22.89
N LEU A 3 -16.44 4.88 22.00
CA LEU A 3 -15.55 4.61 20.86
C LEU A 3 -15.43 5.94 20.12
N VAL A 4 -14.27 6.57 20.19
CA VAL A 4 -13.97 7.66 19.27
C VAL A 4 -13.88 6.97 17.91
N GLY A 5 -14.93 7.10 17.11
CA GLY A 5 -14.99 6.58 15.76
C GLY A 5 -13.78 7.10 15.01
N SER A 6 -12.84 6.22 14.75
CA SER A 6 -11.77 6.51 13.82
C SER A 6 -11.69 5.34 12.85
N GLU A 7 -11.81 5.69 11.61
CA GLU A 7 -11.34 4.82 10.54
C GLU A 7 -9.86 4.54 10.79
N MET A 8 -9.49 3.27 11.00
CA MET A 8 -8.09 2.87 11.02
C MET A 8 -7.70 2.56 9.60
N CYS A 9 -6.93 3.45 8.97
CA CYS A 9 -6.32 3.20 7.68
C CYS A 9 -4.95 2.57 7.90
N ILE A 10 -4.79 1.31 7.50
CA ILE A 10 -3.51 0.60 7.51
C ILE A 10 -2.88 0.85 6.15
N ARG A 11 -1.72 1.47 6.15
CA ARG A 11 -1.07 1.95 4.94
C ARG A 11 -0.52 0.84 4.06
N ASP A 12 -0.17 -0.33 4.61
CA ASP A 12 0.43 -1.40 3.82
C ASP A 12 -0.11 -2.78 4.24
N SER A 13 -0.34 -3.65 3.27
CA SER A 13 -0.45 -5.08 3.53
C SER A 13 0.92 -5.60 3.99
N ASN A 14 0.95 -6.41 5.06
CA ASN A 14 2.09 -6.87 5.84
C ASN A 14 2.60 -5.90 6.92
N ASP A 15 2.04 -4.70 7.07
CA ASP A 15 2.29 -3.87 8.24
C ASP A 15 1.63 -4.45 9.49
N THR A 16 2.31 -4.30 10.63
CA THR A 16 1.73 -4.61 11.93
C THR A 16 0.86 -3.45 12.37
N THR A 17 -0.41 -3.72 12.68
CA THR A 17 -1.35 -2.71 13.16
C THR A 17 -1.00 -2.22 14.56
N LEU A 18 -1.55 -1.08 14.97
CA LEU A 18 -1.59 -0.72 16.38
C LEU A 18 -2.74 -1.49 17.08
N PRO A 19 -2.61 -1.81 18.37
CA PRO A 19 -3.71 -2.41 19.12
C PRO A 19 -4.88 -1.43 19.26
N VAL A 20 -6.11 -1.97 19.33
CA VAL A 20 -7.32 -1.19 19.62
C VAL A 20 -7.77 -1.49 21.04
N THR A 21 -7.79 -0.46 21.89
CA THR A 21 -8.20 -0.58 23.30
C THR A 21 -9.61 -0.05 23.49
N PHE A 22 -10.47 -0.86 24.08
CA PHE A 22 -11.84 -0.46 24.44
C PHE A 22 -11.90 0.09 25.85
N THR A 23 -12.64 1.19 26.05
CA THR A 23 -12.77 1.85 27.33
C THR A 23 -14.24 2.09 27.68
N THR A 24 -14.55 2.24 28.98
CA THR A 24 -15.88 2.52 29.52
C THR A 24 -15.82 3.53 30.62
N ASP A 25 -16.89 4.31 30.78
CA ASP A 25 -17.12 5.19 31.93
C ASP A 25 -17.88 4.48 33.08
N ASN A 26 -18.29 3.22 32.88
CA ASN A 26 -18.99 2.44 33.90
C ASN A 26 -18.08 2.18 35.10
N THR A 27 -18.64 2.33 36.30
CA THR A 27 -17.96 2.09 37.59
C THR A 27 -18.77 1.14 38.48
N GLY A 28 -18.13 0.55 39.49
CA GLY A 28 -18.78 -0.35 40.42
C GLY A 28 -19.00 -1.78 39.92
N GLY A 29 -18.44 -2.16 38.82
CA GLY A 29 -18.46 -3.50 38.23
C GLY A 29 -17.35 -3.67 37.19
N VAL A 30 -17.48 -4.69 36.36
CA VAL A 30 -16.52 -5.00 35.26
C VAL A 30 -17.24 -4.92 33.92
N THR A 31 -16.66 -4.20 32.97
CA THR A 31 -17.12 -4.22 31.58
C THR A 31 -16.19 -5.11 30.75
N THR A 32 -16.76 -6.05 30.06
CA THR A 32 -16.09 -6.88 29.04
C THR A 32 -16.59 -6.52 27.66
N TYR A 33 -15.79 -6.80 26.63
CA TYR A 33 -16.10 -6.51 25.25
C TYR A 33 -16.00 -7.79 24.43
N ALA A 34 -17.01 -8.06 23.62
CA ALA A 34 -16.95 -9.07 22.57
C ALA A 34 -17.01 -8.33 21.22
N TRP A 35 -16.21 -8.75 20.26
CA TRP A 35 -16.21 -8.12 18.94
C TRP A 35 -16.30 -9.13 17.82
N THR A 36 -16.82 -8.69 16.68
CA THR A 36 -16.88 -9.46 15.43
C THR A 36 -16.31 -8.65 14.29
N ASN A 37 -15.72 -9.33 13.32
CA ASN A 37 -15.13 -8.81 12.11
C ASN A 37 -15.83 -9.44 10.91
N ASP A 38 -16.42 -8.63 10.03
CA ASP A 38 -17.15 -9.11 8.84
C ASP A 38 -16.21 -9.55 7.71
N THR A 39 -14.93 -9.17 7.78
CA THR A 39 -13.94 -9.43 6.71
C THR A 39 -12.63 -9.99 7.30
N PRO A 40 -12.61 -11.25 7.79
CA PRO A 40 -11.42 -11.83 8.45
C PRO A 40 -10.21 -11.95 7.53
N GLY A 41 -10.40 -11.85 6.21
CA GLY A 41 -9.32 -11.87 5.20
C GLY A 41 -8.29 -10.75 5.35
N ILE A 42 -8.58 -9.70 6.14
CA ILE A 42 -7.61 -8.63 6.44
C ILE A 42 -6.51 -9.02 7.45
N GLY A 43 -6.47 -10.27 7.91
CA GLY A 43 -5.50 -10.76 8.90
C GLY A 43 -5.99 -10.71 10.34
N LEU A 44 -7.14 -10.11 10.63
CA LEU A 44 -7.80 -10.11 11.92
C LEU A 44 -8.81 -11.27 12.01
N ALA A 45 -8.86 -11.97 13.15
CA ALA A 45 -9.84 -13.04 13.39
C ALA A 45 -11.29 -12.57 13.19
N ALA A 46 -12.22 -13.51 12.89
CA ALA A 46 -13.64 -13.20 12.70
C ALA A 46 -14.35 -12.70 13.98
N SER A 47 -13.80 -12.98 15.15
CA SER A 47 -14.31 -12.53 16.44
C SER A 47 -13.26 -12.68 17.54
N GLY A 48 -13.47 -12.00 18.66
CA GLY A 48 -12.64 -12.11 19.85
C GLY A 48 -13.28 -11.42 21.05
N ASP A 49 -12.58 -11.48 22.18
CA ASP A 49 -12.98 -10.87 23.45
C ASP A 49 -11.87 -9.93 23.93
N GLY A 50 -12.24 -8.87 24.66
CA GLY A 50 -11.31 -7.85 25.14
C GLY A 50 -10.83 -6.93 24.03
N ASP A 51 -9.67 -6.34 24.22
CA ASP A 51 -9.02 -5.46 23.24
C ASP A 51 -8.61 -6.25 21.98
N ILE A 52 -8.43 -5.54 20.88
CA ILE A 52 -7.85 -6.13 19.67
C ILE A 52 -6.33 -5.91 19.73
N ASP A 53 -5.59 -7.02 19.84
CA ASP A 53 -4.13 -6.98 19.78
C ASP A 53 -3.64 -6.55 18.40
N ALA A 54 -2.39 -6.08 18.33
CA ALA A 54 -1.74 -5.81 17.06
C ALA A 54 -1.69 -7.09 16.21
N PHE A 55 -2.02 -6.97 14.93
CA PHE A 55 -2.00 -8.07 13.96
C PHE A 55 -1.30 -7.63 12.67
N VAL A 56 -0.87 -8.58 11.86
CA VAL A 56 -0.33 -8.31 10.53
C VAL A 56 -1.49 -8.15 9.55
N ALA A 57 -1.60 -6.96 8.96
CA ALA A 57 -2.63 -6.68 7.97
C ALA A 57 -2.35 -7.42 6.66
N VAL A 58 -3.39 -7.92 6.00
CA VAL A 58 -3.28 -8.67 4.75
C VAL A 58 -4.27 -8.12 3.72
N ASN A 59 -3.74 -7.74 2.55
CA ASN A 59 -4.51 -7.46 1.35
C ASN A 59 -3.70 -7.89 0.13
N THR A 60 -4.03 -9.05 -0.43
CA THR A 60 -3.36 -9.60 -1.63
C THR A 60 -4.04 -9.20 -2.95
N GLY A 61 -5.06 -8.35 -2.87
CA GLY A 61 -5.78 -7.84 -4.03
C GLY A 61 -5.13 -6.59 -4.64
N THR A 62 -5.85 -5.93 -5.53
CA THR A 62 -5.43 -4.71 -6.23
C THR A 62 -6.21 -3.46 -5.80
N SER A 63 -7.17 -3.61 -4.89
CA SER A 63 -7.99 -2.51 -4.36
C SER A 63 -8.04 -2.55 -2.83
N PRO A 64 -8.29 -1.42 -2.15
CA PRO A 64 -8.47 -1.38 -0.70
C PRO A 64 -9.58 -2.33 -0.23
N VAL A 65 -9.34 -3.02 0.89
CA VAL A 65 -10.31 -3.88 1.56
C VAL A 65 -10.69 -3.25 2.89
N THR A 66 -12.00 -3.05 3.11
CA THR A 66 -12.52 -2.47 4.36
C THR A 66 -13.30 -3.52 5.13
N ALA A 67 -12.92 -3.73 6.38
CA ALA A 67 -13.62 -4.55 7.36
C ALA A 67 -14.43 -3.68 8.32
N THR A 68 -15.64 -4.13 8.68
CA THR A 68 -16.44 -3.53 9.74
C THR A 68 -16.31 -4.35 11.01
N ILE A 69 -15.85 -3.72 12.07
CA ILE A 69 -15.75 -4.32 13.39
C ILE A 69 -16.95 -3.88 14.22
N THR A 70 -17.69 -4.84 14.75
CA THR A 70 -18.82 -4.61 15.65
C THR A 70 -18.43 -5.03 17.07
N VAL A 71 -18.53 -4.11 18.02
CA VAL A 71 -18.16 -4.34 19.43
C VAL A 71 -19.40 -4.27 20.32
N VAL A 72 -19.57 -5.26 21.19
CA VAL A 72 -20.69 -5.35 22.14
C VAL A 72 -20.11 -5.33 23.56
N PRO A 73 -20.36 -4.27 24.35
CA PRO A 73 -19.98 -4.22 25.76
C PRO A 73 -20.96 -5.00 26.64
N THR A 74 -20.46 -5.66 27.69
CA THR A 74 -21.26 -6.29 28.71
C THR A 74 -20.76 -5.84 30.10
N PHE A 75 -21.61 -5.13 30.86
CA PHE A 75 -21.30 -4.72 32.23
C PHE A 75 -21.81 -5.75 33.21
N THR A 76 -20.96 -6.20 34.13
CA THR A 76 -21.30 -7.19 35.17
C THR A 76 -21.02 -6.62 36.56
N ASN A 77 -22.02 -6.70 37.44
CA ASN A 77 -21.90 -6.40 38.87
C ASN A 77 -22.68 -7.44 39.69
N GLN A 78 -22.06 -8.02 40.73
CA GLN A 78 -22.67 -9.03 41.62
C GLN A 78 -23.36 -10.17 40.82
N ASP A 79 -22.67 -10.73 39.84
CA ASP A 79 -23.15 -11.82 38.95
C ASP A 79 -24.36 -11.48 38.06
N VAL A 80 -24.77 -10.20 37.99
CA VAL A 80 -25.78 -9.72 37.07
C VAL A 80 -25.10 -9.02 35.89
N SER A 81 -25.35 -9.52 34.68
CA SER A 81 -24.77 -8.98 33.45
C SER A 81 -25.79 -8.20 32.64
N CYS A 82 -25.41 -7.03 32.17
CA CYS A 82 -26.21 -6.16 31.32
C CYS A 82 -25.46 -5.91 30.00
N ILE A 83 -26.06 -6.34 28.90
CA ILE A 83 -25.51 -6.09 27.57
C ILE A 83 -25.82 -4.65 27.16
N GLY A 84 -24.82 -3.91 26.71
CA GLY A 84 -24.97 -2.56 26.19
C GLY A 84 -25.22 -2.55 24.67
N PRO A 85 -25.49 -1.37 24.09
CA PRO A 85 -25.61 -1.21 22.66
C PRO A 85 -24.28 -1.52 21.96
N SER A 86 -24.36 -2.09 20.76
CA SER A 86 -23.20 -2.33 19.92
C SER A 86 -22.73 -1.03 19.28
N GLU A 87 -21.41 -0.91 19.12
CA GLU A 87 -20.76 0.15 18.35
C GLU A 87 -19.96 -0.46 17.21
N THR A 88 -19.74 0.31 16.14
CA THR A 88 -19.00 -0.14 14.98
C THR A 88 -17.89 0.83 14.60
N PHE A 89 -16.79 0.29 14.05
CA PHE A 89 -15.74 1.06 13.38
C PHE A 89 -15.19 0.26 12.21
N THR A 90 -14.42 0.90 11.34
CA THR A 90 -13.85 0.26 10.15
C THR A 90 -12.33 0.18 10.21
N ILE A 91 -11.80 -0.87 9.61
CA ILE A 91 -10.38 -1.05 9.34
C ILE A 91 -10.22 -1.21 7.83
N THR A 92 -9.50 -0.29 7.17
CA THR A 92 -9.20 -0.37 5.74
C THR A 92 -7.73 -0.76 5.54
N VAL A 93 -7.49 -1.81 4.76
CA VAL A 93 -6.16 -2.28 4.39
C VAL A 93 -5.94 -2.01 2.91
N ASN A 94 -4.98 -1.15 2.59
CA ASN A 94 -4.58 -0.87 1.21
C ASN A 94 -3.74 -2.03 0.65
N PRO A 95 -3.79 -2.30 -0.67
CA PRO A 95 -2.86 -3.22 -1.32
C PRO A 95 -1.46 -2.60 -1.42
N THR A 96 -0.44 -3.41 -1.65
CA THR A 96 0.88 -2.91 -2.07
C THR A 96 0.81 -2.26 -3.45
N GLY A 97 1.66 -1.28 -3.70
CA GLY A 97 1.81 -0.68 -5.02
C GLY A 97 2.20 -1.74 -6.06
N GLN A 98 1.64 -1.64 -7.26
CA GLN A 98 1.98 -2.50 -8.38
C GLN A 98 2.38 -1.65 -9.58
N VAL A 99 3.26 -2.17 -10.41
CA VAL A 99 3.61 -1.63 -11.72
C VAL A 99 3.65 -2.79 -12.71
N ASP A 100 3.03 -2.59 -13.87
CA ASP A 100 3.13 -3.55 -14.97
C ASP A 100 4.56 -3.56 -15.51
N ASP A 101 5.04 -4.72 -15.93
CA ASP A 101 6.41 -4.93 -16.43
C ASP A 101 6.72 -4.00 -17.62
N PRO A 102 7.58 -2.97 -17.46
CA PRO A 102 7.90 -2.05 -18.54
C PRO A 102 8.79 -2.74 -19.58
N GLN A 103 8.57 -2.43 -20.84
CA GLN A 103 9.31 -3.07 -21.94
C GLN A 103 10.68 -2.43 -22.16
N ASP A 104 11.67 -3.26 -22.46
CA ASP A 104 12.99 -2.83 -22.92
C ASP A 104 12.89 -1.99 -24.21
N GLN A 105 13.74 -0.97 -24.33
CA GLN A 105 13.81 -0.11 -25.50
C GLN A 105 15.22 -0.10 -26.14
N VAL A 106 15.26 0.01 -27.45
CA VAL A 106 16.48 0.26 -28.20
C VAL A 106 16.26 1.49 -29.11
N LEU A 107 16.99 2.56 -28.83
CA LEU A 107 16.81 3.88 -29.42
C LEU A 107 18.08 4.32 -30.14
N CYS A 108 17.95 5.28 -31.05
CA CYS A 108 19.09 6.03 -31.59
C CYS A 108 19.37 7.27 -30.70
N ASN A 109 20.58 7.78 -30.78
CA ASN A 109 20.91 9.07 -30.17
C ASN A 109 19.97 10.18 -30.69
N ASN A 110 19.39 10.94 -29.80
CA ASN A 110 18.37 11.97 -29.97
C ASN A 110 16.94 11.46 -30.26
N ASP A 111 16.66 10.17 -30.18
CA ASP A 111 15.29 9.67 -30.16
C ASP A 111 14.61 9.96 -28.81
N ASP A 112 13.28 10.03 -28.80
CA ASP A 112 12.51 10.20 -27.56
C ASP A 112 12.40 8.86 -26.82
N ALA A 113 12.85 8.85 -25.58
CA ALA A 113 12.61 7.77 -24.61
C ALA A 113 11.26 8.03 -23.93
N ILE A 114 10.25 7.22 -24.25
CA ILE A 114 8.90 7.34 -23.70
C ILE A 114 8.57 6.03 -22.98
N VAL A 115 8.39 6.09 -21.65
CA VAL A 115 7.94 4.98 -20.83
C VAL A 115 6.74 5.43 -20.01
N GLU A 116 5.61 4.79 -20.23
CA GLU A 116 4.41 4.96 -19.43
C GLU A 116 4.31 3.82 -18.43
N PHE A 117 4.27 4.15 -17.14
CA PHE A 117 4.05 3.17 -16.07
C PHE A 117 2.56 2.99 -15.84
N THR A 118 2.10 1.75 -15.86
CA THR A 118 0.71 1.34 -15.64
C THR A 118 0.62 0.39 -14.45
N THR A 119 -0.59 0.15 -13.95
CA THR A 119 -0.85 -0.66 -12.77
C THR A 119 -2.25 -1.26 -12.79
N ASP A 120 -2.41 -2.42 -12.20
CA ASP A 120 -3.72 -3.03 -11.89
C ASP A 120 -4.34 -2.50 -10.58
N ASN A 121 -3.61 -1.69 -9.78
CA ASN A 121 -4.18 -1.09 -8.58
C ASN A 121 -5.37 -0.19 -8.92
N THR A 122 -6.45 -0.32 -8.15
CA THR A 122 -7.69 0.47 -8.29
C THR A 122 -8.19 0.99 -6.95
N GLY A 123 -9.08 1.99 -6.97
CA GLY A 123 -9.66 2.56 -5.75
C GLY A 123 -8.77 3.53 -4.99
N GLY A 124 -7.66 3.97 -5.61
CA GLY A 124 -6.71 4.95 -5.07
C GLY A 124 -5.72 5.38 -6.15
N THR A 125 -4.61 5.98 -5.75
CA THR A 125 -3.57 6.51 -6.64
C THR A 125 -2.26 5.76 -6.46
N THR A 126 -1.70 5.23 -7.56
CA THR A 126 -0.34 4.70 -7.61
C THR A 126 0.61 5.79 -8.13
N VAL A 127 1.70 6.01 -7.43
CA VAL A 127 2.82 6.86 -7.85
C VAL A 127 4.04 6.00 -8.10
N TYR A 128 4.90 6.42 -9.04
CA TYR A 128 6.08 5.68 -9.45
C TYR A 128 7.32 6.53 -9.17
N GLY A 129 8.27 5.97 -8.42
CA GLY A 129 9.62 6.48 -8.33
C GLY A 129 10.54 5.60 -9.15
N TRP A 130 11.48 6.18 -9.90
CA TRP A 130 12.45 5.39 -10.65
C TRP A 130 13.88 5.89 -10.45
N SER A 131 14.82 4.96 -10.63
CA SER A 131 16.26 5.23 -10.67
C SER A 131 16.90 4.53 -11.85
N SER A 132 17.98 5.11 -12.35
CA SER A 132 18.80 4.58 -13.46
C SER A 132 20.26 4.49 -13.02
N ASP A 133 20.94 3.42 -13.41
CA ASP A 133 22.38 3.22 -13.16
C ASP A 133 23.25 4.10 -14.07
N LEU A 134 22.70 4.63 -15.15
CA LEU A 134 23.40 5.49 -16.12
C LEU A 134 22.48 6.64 -16.56
N ASP A 135 23.03 7.86 -16.60
CA ASP A 135 22.35 9.00 -17.24
C ASP A 135 22.49 8.92 -18.76
N ILE A 136 21.38 8.68 -19.44
CA ILE A 136 21.27 8.64 -20.91
C ILE A 136 20.38 9.77 -21.44
N GLY A 137 20.34 10.92 -20.75
CA GLY A 137 19.64 12.15 -21.16
C GLY A 137 18.47 12.56 -20.28
N PHE A 138 18.08 11.75 -19.26
CA PHE A 138 16.98 12.05 -18.34
C PHE A 138 17.36 12.00 -16.86
N GLY A 139 18.68 11.95 -16.56
CA GLY A 139 19.19 11.85 -15.21
C GLY A 139 19.19 10.42 -14.67
N THR A 140 19.52 10.28 -13.38
CA THR A 140 19.63 8.98 -12.72
C THR A 140 18.47 8.66 -11.77
N ALA A 141 17.50 9.54 -11.64
CA ALA A 141 16.27 9.31 -10.84
C ALA A 141 15.17 10.29 -11.22
N GLY A 142 13.92 9.89 -11.01
CA GLY A 142 12.75 10.72 -11.23
C GLY A 142 11.46 10.13 -10.67
N GLN A 143 10.36 10.78 -10.97
CA GLN A 143 9.01 10.35 -10.60
C GLN A 143 8.06 10.41 -11.79
N GLY A 144 7.07 9.51 -11.79
CA GLY A 144 6.11 9.40 -12.89
C GLY A 144 6.74 8.82 -14.16
N ASN A 145 6.06 8.97 -15.27
CA ASN A 145 6.50 8.47 -16.58
C ASN A 145 7.83 9.09 -17.03
N ILE A 146 8.60 8.35 -17.82
CA ILE A 146 9.79 8.88 -18.48
C ILE A 146 9.36 9.43 -19.85
N ASN A 147 9.66 10.70 -20.09
CA ASN A 147 9.45 11.36 -21.39
C ASN A 147 10.59 12.36 -21.59
N SER A 148 11.63 11.91 -22.29
CA SER A 148 12.86 12.69 -22.48
C SER A 148 13.59 12.22 -23.73
N THR A 149 14.55 13.00 -24.19
CA THR A 149 15.40 12.65 -25.34
C THR A 149 16.58 11.79 -24.86
N ALA A 150 16.76 10.63 -25.47
CA ALA A 150 17.89 9.74 -25.21
C ALA A 150 19.20 10.28 -25.80
N VAL A 151 20.28 10.25 -25.03
CA VAL A 151 21.57 10.83 -25.41
C VAL A 151 22.70 9.80 -25.33
N ASN A 152 23.41 9.62 -26.46
CA ASN A 152 24.66 8.89 -26.53
C ASN A 152 25.66 9.64 -27.40
N THR A 153 26.58 10.38 -26.79
CA THR A 153 27.62 11.14 -27.49
C THR A 153 28.88 10.30 -27.81
N GLY A 154 28.88 9.02 -27.45
CA GLY A 154 29.98 8.09 -27.72
C GLY A 154 29.94 7.50 -29.13
N THR A 155 30.75 6.45 -29.34
CA THR A 155 30.85 5.71 -30.59
C THR A 155 30.36 4.26 -30.49
N SER A 156 29.93 3.84 -29.31
CA SER A 156 29.41 2.50 -29.02
C SER A 156 28.06 2.61 -28.34
N PRO A 157 27.17 1.61 -28.48
CA PRO A 157 25.91 1.56 -27.72
C PRO A 157 26.14 1.63 -26.23
N ILE A 158 25.29 2.34 -25.53
CA ILE A 158 25.22 2.37 -24.06
C ILE A 158 23.87 1.84 -23.61
N THR A 159 23.84 1.14 -22.48
CA THR A 159 22.61 0.57 -21.92
C THR A 159 22.47 1.05 -20.48
N ALA A 160 21.34 1.65 -20.16
CA ALA A 160 20.93 1.98 -18.80
C ALA A 160 19.95 0.94 -18.29
N THR A 161 20.09 0.55 -17.02
CA THR A 161 19.12 -0.26 -16.29
C THR A 161 18.28 0.66 -15.41
N ILE A 162 16.98 0.67 -15.64
CA ILE A 162 16.03 1.48 -14.89
C ILE A 162 15.31 0.57 -13.89
N THR A 163 15.25 1.00 -12.62
CA THR A 163 14.46 0.35 -11.58
C THR A 163 13.29 1.27 -11.25
N VAL A 164 12.05 0.80 -11.42
CA VAL A 164 10.83 1.51 -11.03
C VAL A 164 10.23 0.88 -9.78
N THR A 165 9.84 1.73 -8.83
CA THR A 165 9.22 1.31 -7.56
C THR A 165 7.86 1.97 -7.44
N PRO A 166 6.76 1.20 -7.45
CA PRO A 166 5.41 1.72 -7.28
C PRO A 166 5.09 1.96 -5.79
N SER A 167 4.21 2.92 -5.53
CA SER A 167 3.63 3.15 -4.19
C SER A 167 2.15 3.51 -4.34
N PHE A 168 1.26 2.67 -3.81
CA PHE A 168 -0.19 2.90 -3.80
C PHE A 168 -0.59 3.48 -2.45
N GLU A 169 -1.13 4.72 -2.42
CA GLU A 169 -1.54 5.43 -1.19
C GLU A 169 -0.46 5.41 -0.08
N GLY A 170 0.83 5.37 -0.46
CA GLY A 170 1.96 5.26 0.45
C GLY A 170 2.43 3.83 0.73
N CYS A 171 1.74 2.81 0.22
CA CYS A 171 2.12 1.39 0.32
C CYS A 171 3.12 1.05 -0.79
N ILE A 172 4.39 0.88 -0.42
CA ILE A 172 5.47 0.58 -1.37
C ILE A 172 5.34 -0.87 -1.81
N GLY A 173 5.38 -1.10 -3.12
CA GLY A 173 5.37 -2.43 -3.71
C GLY A 173 6.71 -2.91 -4.23
N PRO A 174 6.76 -4.11 -4.82
CA PRO A 174 7.95 -4.64 -5.44
C PRO A 174 8.38 -3.77 -6.62
N SER A 175 9.69 -3.63 -6.79
CA SER A 175 10.27 -2.89 -7.91
C SER A 175 10.40 -3.80 -9.12
N GLU A 176 10.20 -3.22 -10.33
CA GLU A 176 10.49 -3.84 -11.61
C GLU A 176 11.71 -3.17 -12.27
N THR A 177 12.36 -3.90 -13.18
CA THR A 177 13.54 -3.41 -13.90
C THR A 177 13.40 -3.63 -15.39
N PHE A 178 13.83 -2.65 -16.16
CA PHE A 178 13.91 -2.74 -17.63
C PHE A 178 15.15 -1.99 -18.14
N THR A 179 15.47 -2.14 -19.42
CA THR A 179 16.64 -1.52 -20.02
C THR A 179 16.30 -0.57 -21.16
N ILE A 180 17.10 0.50 -21.28
CA ILE A 180 17.08 1.37 -22.45
C ILE A 180 18.49 1.40 -23.03
N THR A 181 18.62 0.88 -24.24
CA THR A 181 19.88 0.90 -25.01
C THR A 181 19.84 2.04 -26.00
N VAL A 182 20.84 2.92 -25.99
CA VAL A 182 20.97 4.04 -26.93
C VAL A 182 22.14 3.83 -27.84
N ASN A 183 21.86 3.65 -29.13
CA ASN A 183 22.86 3.54 -30.17
C ASN A 183 23.47 4.92 -30.49
N PRO A 184 24.77 5.01 -30.84
CA PRO A 184 25.39 6.26 -31.26
C PRO A 184 24.87 6.68 -32.66
N THR A 185 25.06 7.97 -32.97
CA THR A 185 24.85 8.45 -34.36
C THR A 185 25.87 7.82 -35.30
N GLY A 186 25.42 7.36 -36.47
CA GLY A 186 26.30 6.85 -37.52
C GLY A 186 27.36 7.89 -37.92
N GLN A 187 28.59 7.44 -38.13
CA GLN A 187 29.73 8.29 -38.56
C GLN A 187 30.24 7.83 -39.94
N VAL A 188 30.84 8.78 -40.65
CA VAL A 188 31.50 8.53 -41.95
C VAL A 188 33.01 8.54 -41.75
#